data_617379a698f0152e6ae03cfc0bfa4585
#
_entry.id   617379a698f0152e6ae03cfc0bfa4585
#
_cell.length_a   1.000
_cell.length_b   1.000
_cell.length_c   1.000
_cell.angle_alpha   90.00
_cell.angle_beta   90.00
_cell.angle_gamma   90.00
#
_symmetry.space_group_name_H-M   'P 1'
#
loop_
_entity.id
_entity.type
_entity.pdbx_description
1 polymer ?
#
loop_
_entity_poly.entity_id
_entity_poly.type
_entity_poly.pdbx_seq_one_letter_code
_entity_poly.pdbx_strand_id
1 'polypeptide(L)'
;MPAQQWDSPPEMQIDETKNYSVSITTNRGTIELELYPQHAPQTVNNFVYLAGQGFYDGVLFHRVIPNFMIQGGDPTGSGSGGPGYRFADECDGNPLRHERCVISMANAGPNTNG
;
A
#
# COMPACT_ATOMS: atom_id res chain seq x y z
N MET A 1 19.47 4.48 7.26
CA MET A 1 19.49 4.50 5.79
C MET A 1 18.50 5.52 5.28
N PRO A 2 18.84 6.31 4.26
CA PRO A 2 17.86 7.21 3.68
C PRO A 2 16.71 6.40 3.09
N ALA A 3 15.51 6.94 3.19
CA ALA A 3 14.34 6.32 2.58
C ALA A 3 14.48 6.32 1.06
N GLN A 4 14.02 5.25 0.43
CA GLN A 4 13.99 5.16 -1.03
C GLN A 4 12.94 6.11 -1.59
N GLN A 5 13.27 6.78 -2.68
CA GLN A 5 12.41 7.78 -3.31
C GLN A 5 12.44 7.60 -4.83
N TRP A 6 11.33 7.87 -5.48
CA TRP A 6 11.19 7.83 -6.92
C TRP A 6 10.49 9.09 -7.41
N ASP A 7 10.73 9.45 -8.67
CA ASP A 7 10.19 10.67 -9.28
C ASP A 7 8.76 10.50 -9.80
N SER A 8 8.33 9.26 -10.03
CA SER A 8 7.02 8.96 -10.58
C SER A 8 6.55 7.58 -10.16
N PRO A 9 5.23 7.30 -10.22
CA PRO A 9 4.72 5.95 -9.99
C PRO A 9 5.37 4.93 -10.93
N PRO A 10 5.53 3.68 -10.48
CA PRO A 10 6.15 2.65 -11.31
C PRO A 10 5.30 2.32 -12.55
N GLU A 11 5.99 1.95 -13.63
CA GLU A 11 5.31 1.39 -14.79
C GLU A 11 4.58 0.10 -14.39
N MET A 12 3.53 -0.23 -15.15
CA MET A 12 2.76 -1.44 -14.89
C MET A 12 3.62 -2.67 -15.16
N GLN A 13 3.93 -3.42 -14.11
CA GLN A 13 4.77 -4.62 -14.16
C GLN A 13 4.02 -5.88 -13.79
N ILE A 14 2.84 -5.74 -13.17
CA ILE A 14 2.02 -6.88 -12.77
C ILE A 14 1.09 -7.29 -13.90
N ASP A 15 0.60 -8.53 -13.80
CA ASP A 15 -0.45 -9.04 -14.70
C ASP A 15 -1.81 -8.75 -14.07
N GLU A 16 -2.57 -7.83 -14.66
CA GLU A 16 -3.88 -7.42 -14.13
C GLU A 16 -4.93 -8.51 -14.18
N THR A 17 -4.67 -9.61 -14.90
CA THR A 17 -5.59 -10.75 -14.98
C THR A 17 -5.37 -11.76 -13.87
N LYS A 18 -4.33 -11.61 -13.06
CA LYS A 18 -3.97 -12.54 -11.99
C LYS A 18 -4.27 -11.93 -10.62
N ASN A 19 -4.47 -12.78 -9.63
CA ASN A 19 -4.51 -12.38 -8.23
C ASN A 19 -3.12 -12.48 -7.64
N TYR A 20 -2.84 -11.63 -6.66
CA TYR A 20 -1.56 -11.61 -5.97
C TYR A 20 -1.79 -11.81 -4.48
N SER A 21 -0.96 -12.64 -3.86
CA SER A 21 -0.99 -12.86 -2.42
C SER A 21 0.29 -12.31 -1.81
N VAL A 22 0.17 -11.66 -0.66
CA VAL A 22 1.28 -11.05 0.06
C VAL A 22 1.25 -11.49 1.50
N SER A 23 2.42 -11.82 2.06
CA SER A 23 2.58 -12.08 3.48
C SER A 23 3.33 -10.93 4.12
N ILE A 24 2.72 -10.27 5.08
CA ILE A 24 3.37 -9.24 5.89
C ILE A 24 3.82 -9.89 7.19
N THR A 25 5.12 -10.12 7.32
CA THR A 25 5.71 -10.71 8.53
C THR A 25 6.06 -9.62 9.51
N THR A 26 5.42 -9.64 10.68
CA THR A 26 5.66 -8.66 11.73
C THR A 26 6.20 -9.34 12.98
N ASN A 27 6.65 -8.55 13.94
CA ASN A 27 7.09 -9.08 15.22
C ASN A 27 5.93 -9.61 16.10
N ARG A 28 4.69 -9.50 15.61
CA ARG A 28 3.50 -10.00 16.29
C ARG A 28 2.74 -11.06 15.51
N GLY A 29 3.32 -11.53 14.42
CA GLY A 29 2.72 -12.54 13.56
C GLY A 29 2.69 -12.14 12.12
N THR A 30 2.12 -12.99 11.29
CA THR A 30 2.06 -12.80 9.83
C THR A 30 0.63 -12.45 9.41
N ILE A 31 0.51 -11.41 8.59
CA ILE A 31 -0.75 -11.01 7.97
C ILE A 31 -0.72 -11.48 6.52
N GLU A 32 -1.72 -12.26 6.11
CA GLU A 32 -1.87 -12.70 4.73
C GLU A 32 -2.85 -11.80 4.00
N LEU A 33 -2.44 -11.30 2.85
CA LEU A 33 -3.26 -10.41 2.02
C LEU A 33 -3.51 -11.03 0.66
N GLU A 34 -4.70 -10.80 0.12
CA GLU A 34 -5.01 -11.08 -1.27
C GLU A 34 -5.29 -9.75 -1.96
N LEU A 35 -4.60 -9.50 -3.07
CA LEU A 35 -4.68 -8.25 -3.80
C LEU A 35 -5.45 -8.45 -5.11
N TYR A 36 -6.25 -7.45 -5.48
CA TYR A 36 -7.17 -7.54 -6.62
C TYR A 36 -6.82 -6.48 -7.68
N PRO A 37 -5.84 -6.76 -8.56
CA PRO A 37 -5.45 -5.79 -9.59
C PRO A 37 -6.57 -5.49 -10.59
N GLN A 38 -7.57 -6.37 -10.68
CA GLN A 38 -8.74 -6.13 -11.54
C GLN A 38 -9.56 -4.91 -11.07
N HIS A 39 -9.51 -4.60 -9.77
CA HIS A 39 -10.27 -3.50 -9.17
C HIS A 39 -9.43 -2.27 -8.90
N ALA A 40 -8.14 -2.42 -8.72
CA ALA A 40 -7.23 -1.32 -8.40
C ALA A 40 -5.83 -1.61 -8.96
N PRO A 41 -5.66 -1.58 -10.30
CA PRO A 41 -4.41 -2.02 -10.94
C PRO A 41 -3.20 -1.18 -10.53
N GLN A 42 -3.31 0.14 -10.49
CA GLN A 42 -2.18 0.99 -10.10
C GLN A 42 -1.82 0.82 -8.63
N THR A 43 -2.82 0.69 -7.77
CA THR A 43 -2.61 0.49 -6.34
C THR A 43 -1.89 -0.83 -6.07
N VAL A 44 -2.32 -1.91 -6.70
CA VAL A 44 -1.68 -3.22 -6.55
C VAL A 44 -0.28 -3.21 -7.14
N ASN A 45 -0.11 -2.63 -8.34
CA ASN A 45 1.20 -2.51 -8.96
C ASN A 45 2.18 -1.73 -8.09
N ASN A 46 1.73 -0.62 -7.53
CA ASN A 46 2.54 0.19 -6.60
C ASN A 46 2.98 -0.64 -5.39
N PHE A 47 2.06 -1.34 -4.77
CA PHE A 47 2.35 -2.15 -3.59
C PHE A 47 3.36 -3.27 -3.91
N VAL A 48 3.13 -4.01 -4.99
CA VAL A 48 4.01 -5.12 -5.40
C VAL A 48 5.41 -4.59 -5.75
N TYR A 49 5.48 -3.48 -6.49
CA TYR A 49 6.76 -2.87 -6.85
C TYR A 49 7.55 -2.45 -5.61
N LEU A 50 6.93 -1.71 -4.71
CA LEU A 50 7.60 -1.24 -3.50
C LEU A 50 8.02 -2.40 -2.58
N ALA A 51 7.19 -3.41 -2.45
CA ALA A 51 7.53 -4.60 -1.68
C ALA A 51 8.75 -5.31 -2.27
N GLY A 52 8.82 -5.42 -3.59
CA GLY A 52 9.95 -6.02 -4.29
C GLY A 52 11.25 -5.21 -4.16
N GLN A 53 11.16 -3.91 -3.92
CA GLN A 53 12.32 -3.04 -3.70
C GLN A 53 12.76 -2.99 -2.23
N GLY A 54 12.08 -3.71 -1.33
CA GLY A 54 12.38 -3.68 0.10
C GLY A 54 11.91 -2.41 0.80
N PHE A 55 11.04 -1.61 0.16
CA PHE A 55 10.59 -0.33 0.68
C PHE A 55 9.89 -0.45 2.04
N TYR A 56 9.16 -1.54 2.24
CA TYR A 56 8.41 -1.76 3.47
C TYR A 56 9.19 -2.50 4.56
N ASP A 57 10.41 -2.95 4.27
CA ASP A 57 11.20 -3.71 5.23
C ASP A 57 11.61 -2.80 6.41
N GLY A 58 11.35 -3.25 7.63
CA GLY A 58 11.67 -2.50 8.85
C GLY A 58 10.71 -1.35 9.16
N VAL A 59 9.64 -1.18 8.38
CA VAL A 59 8.68 -0.09 8.57
C VAL A 59 7.75 -0.40 9.74
N LEU A 60 7.38 0.64 10.49
CA LEU A 60 6.52 0.52 11.66
C LEU A 60 5.06 0.77 11.30
N PHE A 61 4.15 0.14 12.06
CA PHE A 61 2.76 0.61 12.11
C PHE A 61 2.73 1.83 13.04
N HIS A 62 2.91 3.01 12.47
CA HIS A 62 3.10 4.25 13.22
C HIS A 62 1.80 4.84 13.76
N ARG A 63 0.66 4.33 13.33
CA ARG A 63 -0.65 4.78 13.78
C ARG A 63 -1.55 3.58 14.04
N VAL A 64 -2.03 3.46 15.28
CA VAL A 64 -2.91 2.37 15.70
C VAL A 64 -4.10 3.00 16.43
N ILE A 65 -5.30 2.75 15.89
CA ILE A 65 -6.55 3.22 16.52
C ILE A 65 -7.39 2.01 16.87
N PRO A 66 -7.57 1.70 18.18
CA PRO A 66 -8.32 0.54 18.60
C PRO A 66 -9.72 0.52 18.00
N ASN A 67 -10.18 -0.65 17.61
CA ASN A 67 -11.48 -0.88 16.98
C ASN A 67 -11.72 -0.14 15.66
N PHE A 68 -10.66 0.38 15.05
CA PHE A 68 -10.75 1.08 13.77
C PHE A 68 -9.72 0.56 12.77
N MET A 69 -8.42 0.89 12.95
CA MET A 69 -7.40 0.53 11.95
C MET A 69 -5.99 0.60 12.50
N ILE A 70 -5.06 0.00 11.77
CA ILE A 70 -3.63 0.25 11.90
C ILE A 70 -3.12 0.80 10.56
N GLN A 71 -2.15 1.68 10.59
CA GLN A 71 -1.56 2.29 9.42
C GLN A 71 -0.05 2.16 9.45
N GLY A 72 0.53 1.79 8.32
CA GLY A 72 1.96 1.67 8.14
C GLY A 72 2.35 1.95 6.70
N GLY A 73 3.60 1.68 6.36
CA GLY A 73 4.11 1.84 5.00
C GLY A 73 4.92 3.10 4.77
N ASP A 74 5.04 3.97 5.78
CA ASP A 74 5.89 5.16 5.72
C ASP A 74 7.26 4.82 6.31
N PRO A 75 8.34 4.81 5.51
CA PRO A 75 9.67 4.48 6.01
C PRO A 75 10.18 5.41 7.11
N THR A 76 9.68 6.64 7.16
CA THR A 76 10.06 7.60 8.21
C THR A 76 9.30 7.36 9.51
N GLY A 77 8.19 6.63 9.48
CA GLY A 77 7.36 6.36 10.65
C GLY A 77 6.61 7.57 11.18
N SER A 78 6.57 8.67 10.44
CA SER A 78 5.95 9.92 10.88
C SER A 78 4.53 10.15 10.36
N GLY A 79 4.16 9.42 9.32
CA GLY A 79 2.89 9.62 8.60
C GLY A 79 3.01 10.64 7.47
N SER A 80 4.17 11.27 7.32
CA SER A 80 4.40 12.30 6.30
C SER A 80 5.32 11.84 5.17
N GLY A 81 5.99 10.71 5.34
CA GLY A 81 6.87 10.14 4.33
C GLY A 81 6.11 9.32 3.31
N GLY A 82 6.82 8.87 2.29
CA GLY A 82 6.26 8.03 1.25
C GLY A 82 7.29 7.78 0.15
N PRO A 83 6.87 7.21 -0.98
CA PRO A 83 7.80 6.82 -2.05
C PRO A 83 8.28 7.97 -2.93
N GLY A 84 7.81 9.19 -2.73
CA GLY A 84 8.23 10.36 -3.49
C GLY A 84 7.27 10.76 -4.61
N TYR A 85 6.17 10.05 -4.77
CA TYR A 85 5.16 10.33 -5.80
C TYR A 85 3.76 10.09 -5.24
N ARG A 86 2.75 10.52 -5.98
CA ARG A 86 1.35 10.26 -5.68
C ARG A 86 0.63 9.80 -6.93
N PHE A 87 -0.48 9.12 -6.76
CA PHE A 87 -1.29 8.68 -7.90
C PHE A 87 -2.78 8.75 -7.58
N ALA A 88 -3.60 8.69 -8.65
CA ALA A 88 -5.04 8.89 -8.58
C ALA A 88 -5.76 7.77 -7.86
N ASP A 89 -6.92 8.09 -7.30
CA ASP A 89 -7.82 7.11 -6.72
C ASP A 89 -8.36 6.16 -7.78
N GLU A 90 -8.55 4.91 -7.40
CA GLU A 90 -9.07 3.86 -8.28
C GLU A 90 -10.41 3.36 -7.75
N CYS A 91 -11.37 4.28 -7.59
CA CYS A 91 -12.69 3.99 -7.03
C CYS A 91 -13.76 3.69 -8.08
N ASP A 92 -13.60 4.19 -9.31
CA ASP A 92 -14.57 4.00 -10.38
C ASP A 92 -14.70 2.53 -10.76
N GLY A 93 -15.92 2.02 -10.70
CA GLY A 93 -16.18 0.62 -11.01
C GLY A 93 -15.63 -0.38 -9.99
N ASN A 94 -15.08 0.09 -8.89
CA ASN A 94 -14.54 -0.78 -7.84
C ASN A 94 -15.66 -1.15 -6.87
N PRO A 95 -16.03 -2.45 -6.79
CA PRO A 95 -17.12 -2.89 -5.90
C PRO A 95 -16.68 -3.00 -4.44
N LEU A 96 -15.37 -2.90 -4.15
CA LEU A 96 -14.83 -3.11 -2.80
C LEU A 96 -15.03 -1.86 -1.95
N ARG A 97 -15.25 -2.08 -0.66
CA ARG A 97 -15.49 -1.00 0.31
C ARG A 97 -14.54 -1.14 1.50
N HIS A 98 -14.36 -0.05 2.24
CA HIS A 98 -13.60 -0.04 3.47
C HIS A 98 -14.43 -0.72 4.57
N GLU A 99 -14.10 -1.95 4.85
CA GLU A 99 -14.75 -2.75 5.89
C GLU A 99 -13.69 -3.56 6.64
N ARG A 100 -14.13 -4.31 7.67
CA ARG A 100 -13.21 -5.10 8.46
C ARG A 100 -12.46 -6.10 7.59
N CYS A 101 -11.16 -6.28 7.90
CA CYS A 101 -10.24 -7.18 7.20
C CYS A 101 -9.92 -6.76 5.77
N VAL A 102 -9.95 -5.46 5.49
CA VAL A 102 -9.57 -4.89 4.20
C VAL A 102 -8.34 -4.01 4.36
N ILE A 103 -7.43 -4.09 3.39
CA ILE A 103 -6.30 -3.15 3.27
C ILE A 103 -6.67 -2.05 2.28
N SER A 104 -6.29 -0.82 2.60
CA SER A 104 -6.59 0.34 1.79
C SER A 104 -5.42 1.32 1.80
N MET A 105 -5.30 2.13 0.75
CA MET A 105 -4.26 3.15 0.66
C MET A 105 -4.57 4.34 1.56
N ALA A 106 -3.56 4.77 2.31
CA ALA A 106 -3.62 6.04 3.03
C ALA A 106 -3.42 7.20 2.05
N ASN A 107 -4.09 8.31 2.31
CA ASN A 107 -3.96 9.50 1.48
C ASN A 107 -4.25 10.76 2.29
N ALA A 108 -3.93 11.93 1.71
CA ALA A 108 -4.15 13.25 2.31
C ALA A 108 -5.29 14.01 1.59
N GLY A 109 -6.19 13.31 0.92
CA GLY A 109 -7.29 13.86 0.16
C GLY A 109 -7.41 13.20 -1.22
N PRO A 110 -8.29 13.69 -2.10
CA PRO A 110 -8.46 13.07 -3.43
C PRO A 110 -7.17 13.00 -4.23
N ASN A 111 -6.92 11.85 -4.86
CA ASN A 111 -5.81 11.61 -5.79
C ASN A 111 -4.42 11.87 -5.18
N THR A 112 -4.24 11.50 -3.89
CA THR A 112 -2.95 11.66 -3.20
C THR A 112 -2.41 10.34 -2.65
N ASN A 113 -2.73 9.21 -3.29
CA ASN A 113 -2.23 7.91 -2.87
C ASN A 113 -0.71 7.81 -3.05
N GLY A 114 -0.04 7.25 -2.04
CA GLY A 114 1.41 7.10 -2.10
C GLY A 114 2.07 6.74 -0.79
#